data_1017418a1ce35396a2ff2fef5ea8c7aa
#
_entry.id   1017418a1ce35396a2ff2fef5ea8c7aa
#
_cell.length_a   1.000
_cell.length_b   1.000
_cell.length_c   1.000
_cell.angle_alpha   90.00
_cell.angle_beta   90.00
_cell.angle_gamma   90.00
#
_symmetry.space_group_name_H-M   'P 1'
#
loop_
_entity.id
_entity.type
_entity.pdbx_description
1 polymer ?
#
loop_
_entity_poly.entity_id
_entity_poly.type
_entity_poly.pdbx_seq_one_letter_code
_entity_poly.pdbx_strand_id
1 'polypeptide(L)'
;MIHVAETRADFERCAEIYNAVEPDRVLTAEEAASGNGTSLLHEGGGFAFVGRSSVTGSAFGMVRVHPDARGRGIGSSLLDALRAETRTIGRESVWGRVRDSASLAFVAKRGFTEVTREVNVLRELQPGDGEIAAGISELRDDHLRGVYELCVETIPEIHVPLPGEAPPYDEWLEKEKHQASVGFVALDDGSVVGYARLYETGLPHRLEHGLTAVRRSHRRRGLATALKKAQIRWAVGSGYSELVSDMVEGNAAMRAVNERLGYRPLPPVAVVSAVVS
;
A
#
# COMPACT_ATOMS: atom_id res chain seq x y z
N MET A 1 3.01 -2.13 29.41
CA MET A 1 3.87 -3.25 28.93
C MET A 1 3.67 -3.39 27.42
N ILE A 2 4.64 -3.96 26.69
CA ILE A 2 4.50 -4.30 25.25
C ILE A 2 4.60 -5.82 25.11
N HIS A 3 3.74 -6.41 24.29
CA HIS A 3 3.76 -7.85 23.96
C HIS A 3 3.42 -8.04 22.48
N VAL A 4 3.74 -9.22 21.95
CA VAL A 4 3.32 -9.61 20.59
C VAL A 4 1.82 -9.92 20.62
N ALA A 5 1.08 -9.37 19.67
CA ALA A 5 -0.34 -9.68 19.50
C ALA A 5 -0.50 -11.10 18.94
N GLU A 6 -1.19 -11.96 19.67
CA GLU A 6 -1.38 -13.38 19.32
C GLU A 6 -2.85 -13.80 19.40
N THR A 7 -3.64 -13.10 20.22
CA THR A 7 -5.04 -13.43 20.43
C THR A 7 -5.97 -12.59 19.57
N ARG A 8 -7.18 -13.09 19.33
CA ARG A 8 -8.22 -12.31 18.65
C ARG A 8 -8.46 -10.96 19.35
N ALA A 9 -8.47 -10.93 20.68
CA ALA A 9 -8.65 -9.69 21.44
C ALA A 9 -7.51 -8.69 21.21
N ASP A 10 -6.27 -9.15 21.05
CA ASP A 10 -5.14 -8.27 20.71
C ASP A 10 -5.33 -7.65 19.33
N PHE A 11 -5.75 -8.43 18.34
CA PHE A 11 -5.98 -7.93 16.98
C PHE A 11 -7.19 -7.01 16.90
N GLU A 12 -8.26 -7.28 17.66
CA GLU A 12 -9.40 -6.37 17.81
C GLU A 12 -8.92 -5.02 18.39
N ARG A 13 -8.02 -5.05 19.37
CA ARG A 13 -7.44 -3.82 19.94
C ARG A 13 -6.52 -3.09 18.96
N CYS A 14 -5.71 -3.80 18.20
CA CYS A 14 -4.91 -3.20 17.13
C CYS A 14 -5.80 -2.49 16.08
N ALA A 15 -6.86 -3.15 15.66
CA ALA A 15 -7.83 -2.61 14.70
C ALA A 15 -8.55 -1.37 15.26
N GLU A 16 -8.99 -1.39 16.50
CA GLU A 16 -9.59 -0.23 17.18
C GLU A 16 -8.64 0.98 17.18
N ILE A 17 -7.37 0.78 17.58
CA ILE A 17 -6.38 1.86 17.62
C ILE A 17 -6.09 2.38 16.19
N TYR A 18 -5.98 1.47 15.20
CA TYR A 18 -5.77 1.86 13.81
C TYR A 18 -6.92 2.74 13.30
N ASN A 19 -8.15 2.30 13.49
CA ASN A 19 -9.35 2.97 13.01
C ASN A 19 -9.60 4.32 13.70
N ALA A 20 -9.12 4.49 14.94
CA ALA A 20 -9.13 5.78 15.63
C ALA A 20 -8.12 6.80 15.07
N VAL A 21 -7.13 6.35 14.30
CA VAL A 21 -6.05 7.19 13.75
C VAL A 21 -6.17 7.37 12.24
N GLU A 22 -6.67 6.36 11.53
CA GLU A 22 -6.74 6.31 10.05
C GLU A 22 -8.20 6.29 9.57
N PRO A 23 -8.86 7.46 9.44
CA PRO A 23 -10.28 7.50 9.08
C PRO A 23 -10.56 7.11 7.61
N ASP A 24 -9.52 7.10 6.78
CA ASP A 24 -9.64 6.83 5.33
C ASP A 24 -9.56 5.35 4.95
N ARG A 25 -9.36 4.48 5.95
CA ARG A 25 -9.30 3.02 5.80
C ARG A 25 -9.79 2.35 7.06
N VAL A 26 -10.56 1.29 6.93
CA VAL A 26 -10.95 0.43 8.05
C VAL A 26 -10.06 -0.81 8.06
N LEU A 27 -9.48 -1.12 9.19
CA LEU A 27 -8.77 -2.36 9.46
C LEU A 27 -9.66 -3.25 10.32
N THR A 28 -9.86 -4.48 9.91
CA THR A 28 -10.54 -5.50 10.73
C THR A 28 -9.52 -6.28 11.56
N ALA A 29 -9.99 -6.95 12.61
CA ALA A 29 -9.12 -7.84 13.41
C ALA A 29 -8.57 -9.01 12.59
N GLU A 30 -9.32 -9.50 11.62
CA GLU A 30 -8.90 -10.57 10.71
C GLU A 30 -7.76 -10.11 9.79
N GLU A 31 -7.88 -8.92 9.20
CA GLU A 31 -6.80 -8.31 8.41
C GLU A 31 -5.56 -8.02 9.26
N ALA A 32 -5.75 -7.55 10.50
CA ALA A 32 -4.64 -7.32 11.43
C ALA A 32 -3.90 -8.62 11.78
N ALA A 33 -4.63 -9.74 11.89
CA ALA A 33 -4.07 -11.06 12.17
C ALA A 33 -3.41 -11.71 10.95
N SER A 34 -3.95 -11.48 9.75
CA SER A 34 -3.43 -12.05 8.49
C SER A 34 -2.21 -11.30 7.93
N GLY A 35 -1.80 -10.21 8.56
CA GLY A 35 -0.66 -9.41 8.14
C GLY A 35 0.65 -10.22 8.11
N ASN A 36 1.46 -10.05 7.04
CA ASN A 36 2.76 -10.70 6.90
C ASN A 36 3.83 -10.00 7.76
N GLY A 37 3.67 -10.05 9.10
CA GLY A 37 4.58 -9.41 10.04
C GLY A 37 4.14 -9.57 11.49
N THR A 38 4.84 -8.89 12.38
CA THR A 38 4.62 -8.91 13.84
C THR A 38 3.89 -7.64 14.28
N SER A 39 2.77 -7.79 14.97
CA SER A 39 2.08 -6.70 15.66
C SER A 39 2.51 -6.69 17.14
N LEU A 40 3.01 -5.54 17.61
CA LEU A 40 3.48 -5.29 18.98
C LEU A 40 2.48 -4.37 19.69
N LEU A 41 1.67 -4.92 20.60
CA LEU A 41 0.61 -4.18 21.28
C LEU A 41 1.11 -3.60 22.61
N HIS A 42 0.87 -2.30 22.84
CA HIS A 42 1.13 -1.62 24.09
C HIS A 42 -0.19 -1.45 24.88
N GLU A 43 -0.24 -1.97 26.11
CA GLU A 43 -1.45 -1.92 27.00
C GLU A 43 -2.02 -0.51 27.19
N GLY A 44 -1.19 0.51 27.10
CA GLY A 44 -1.58 1.92 27.24
C GLY A 44 -2.30 2.52 26.03
N GLY A 45 -2.59 1.76 24.98
CA GLY A 45 -3.37 2.21 23.82
C GLY A 45 -2.53 2.64 22.63
N GLY A 46 -1.59 1.79 22.20
CA GLY A 46 -0.84 1.93 20.97
C GLY A 46 -0.37 0.59 20.44
N PHE A 47 -0.02 0.50 19.17
CA PHE A 47 0.63 -0.67 18.60
C PHE A 47 1.66 -0.29 17.55
N ALA A 48 2.61 -1.20 17.31
CA ALA A 48 3.50 -1.15 16.18
C ALA A 48 3.34 -2.41 15.33
N PHE A 49 3.51 -2.26 14.02
CA PHE A 49 3.59 -3.38 13.07
C PHE A 49 4.94 -3.34 12.39
N VAL A 50 5.57 -4.50 12.27
CA VAL A 50 6.82 -4.71 11.53
C VAL A 50 6.60 -5.86 10.57
N GLY A 51 6.75 -5.62 9.29
CA GLY A 51 6.55 -6.64 8.28
C GLY A 51 7.64 -6.65 7.21
N ARG A 52 7.70 -7.73 6.45
CA ARG A 52 8.54 -7.80 5.26
C ARG A 52 8.11 -6.75 4.24
N SER A 53 9.06 -6.23 3.51
CA SER A 53 8.87 -5.19 2.50
C SER A 53 9.48 -5.62 1.18
N SER A 54 8.92 -5.13 0.07
CA SER A 54 9.56 -5.22 -1.25
C SER A 54 10.79 -4.31 -1.38
N VAL A 55 11.03 -3.41 -0.43
CA VAL A 55 12.26 -2.60 -0.37
C VAL A 55 13.40 -3.47 0.13
N THR A 56 14.43 -3.61 -0.71
CA THR A 56 15.57 -4.48 -0.44
C THR A 56 16.28 -4.12 0.89
N GLY A 57 16.51 -5.12 1.74
CA GLY A 57 17.19 -4.94 3.03
C GLY A 57 16.37 -4.24 4.12
N SER A 58 15.18 -3.75 3.81
CA SER A 58 14.34 -2.99 4.73
C SER A 58 13.10 -3.75 5.20
N ALA A 59 12.64 -3.46 6.42
CA ALA A 59 11.29 -3.78 6.86
C ALA A 59 10.33 -2.61 6.58
N PHE A 60 9.05 -2.91 6.46
CA PHE A 60 8.00 -1.92 6.60
C PHE A 60 7.62 -1.79 8.08
N GLY A 61 7.54 -0.57 8.59
CA GLY A 61 7.20 -0.28 9.97
C GLY A 61 6.05 0.72 10.09
N MET A 62 5.15 0.46 11.03
CA MET A 62 4.05 1.35 11.37
C MET A 62 3.91 1.45 12.89
N VAL A 63 3.70 2.66 13.42
CA VAL A 63 3.35 2.91 14.83
C VAL A 63 2.07 3.71 14.86
N ARG A 64 1.11 3.27 15.66
CA ARG A 64 -0.15 3.99 15.91
C ARG A 64 -0.38 4.11 17.41
N VAL A 65 -0.74 5.31 17.87
CA VAL A 65 -1.10 5.60 19.27
C VAL A 65 -2.47 6.25 19.26
N HIS A 66 -3.40 5.64 19.99
CA HIS A 66 -4.75 6.16 20.14
C HIS A 66 -4.69 7.64 20.55
N PRO A 67 -5.52 8.53 19.99
CA PRO A 67 -5.46 9.97 20.29
C PRO A 67 -5.43 10.28 21.80
N ASP A 68 -6.27 9.64 22.59
CA ASP A 68 -6.37 9.84 24.03
C ASP A 68 -5.19 9.31 24.85
N ALA A 69 -4.32 8.51 24.21
CA ALA A 69 -3.14 7.92 24.85
C ALA A 69 -1.83 8.65 24.50
N ARG A 70 -1.89 9.67 23.64
CA ARG A 70 -0.73 10.44 23.22
C ARG A 70 -0.10 11.22 24.38
N GLY A 71 1.18 11.62 24.20
CA GLY A 71 1.91 12.40 25.21
C GLY A 71 2.45 11.61 26.41
N ARG A 72 2.22 10.27 26.46
CA ARG A 72 2.58 9.40 27.59
C ARG A 72 3.82 8.52 27.32
N GLY A 73 4.60 8.82 26.30
CA GLY A 73 5.82 8.05 25.94
C GLY A 73 5.56 6.77 25.12
N ILE A 74 4.30 6.36 24.94
CA ILE A 74 3.91 5.10 24.25
C ILE A 74 4.53 4.99 22.86
N GLY A 75 4.47 6.06 22.05
CA GLY A 75 5.06 6.07 20.71
C GLY A 75 6.57 5.86 20.71
N SER A 76 7.30 6.34 21.74
CA SER A 76 8.74 6.13 21.89
C SER A 76 9.03 4.66 22.19
N SER A 77 8.33 4.07 23.17
CA SER A 77 8.49 2.68 23.55
C SER A 77 8.16 1.72 22.38
N LEU A 78 7.11 2.03 21.61
CA LEU A 78 6.74 1.26 20.43
C LEU A 78 7.76 1.38 19.32
N LEU A 79 8.36 2.56 19.13
CA LEU A 79 9.40 2.75 18.11
C LEU A 79 10.69 1.98 18.45
N ASP A 80 11.04 1.90 19.74
CA ASP A 80 12.18 1.11 20.21
C ASP A 80 11.91 -0.39 20.02
N ALA A 81 10.70 -0.85 20.34
CA ALA A 81 10.27 -2.24 20.11
C ALA A 81 10.24 -2.58 18.61
N LEU A 82 9.75 -1.66 17.76
CA LEU A 82 9.75 -1.79 16.31
C LEU A 82 11.18 -1.98 15.77
N ARG A 83 12.15 -1.21 16.25
CA ARG A 83 13.56 -1.37 15.86
C ARG A 83 14.12 -2.71 16.29
N ALA A 84 13.82 -3.14 17.52
CA ALA A 84 14.24 -4.45 18.01
C ALA A 84 13.69 -5.58 17.14
N GLU A 85 12.40 -5.53 16.82
CA GLU A 85 11.76 -6.53 15.96
C GLU A 85 12.31 -6.49 14.52
N THR A 86 12.60 -5.30 13.97
CA THR A 86 13.25 -5.17 12.66
C THR A 86 14.58 -5.94 12.60
N ARG A 87 15.40 -5.86 13.67
CA ARG A 87 16.63 -6.65 13.78
C ARG A 87 16.37 -8.16 13.91
N THR A 88 15.35 -8.53 14.69
CA THR A 88 14.95 -9.94 14.88
C THR A 88 14.60 -10.61 13.57
N ILE A 89 13.91 -9.91 12.67
CA ILE A 89 13.59 -10.42 11.32
C ILE A 89 14.75 -10.26 10.30
N GLY A 90 15.96 -9.90 10.77
CA GLY A 90 17.17 -9.83 9.94
C GLY A 90 17.18 -8.65 8.95
N ARG A 91 16.57 -7.53 9.30
CA ARG A 91 16.60 -6.31 8.46
C ARG A 91 17.46 -5.22 9.08
N GLU A 92 18.20 -4.53 8.21
CA GLU A 92 19.16 -3.49 8.62
C GLU A 92 18.53 -2.09 8.68
N SER A 93 17.37 -1.92 8.08
CA SER A 93 16.64 -0.66 8.06
C SER A 93 15.14 -0.87 8.13
N VAL A 94 14.44 0.17 8.50
CA VAL A 94 12.97 0.21 8.48
C VAL A 94 12.51 1.49 7.80
N TRP A 95 11.47 1.37 6.98
CA TRP A 95 10.80 2.51 6.37
C TRP A 95 9.31 2.52 6.75
N GLY A 96 8.70 3.69 6.67
CA GLY A 96 7.28 3.84 6.96
C GLY A 96 6.72 5.14 6.40
N ARG A 97 5.42 5.34 6.59
CA ARG A 97 4.66 6.49 6.12
C ARG A 97 4.26 7.40 7.25
N VAL A 98 4.40 8.70 7.06
CA VAL A 98 4.06 9.74 8.02
C VAL A 98 3.17 10.79 7.37
N ARG A 99 1.97 11.02 7.93
CA ARG A 99 0.94 11.87 7.32
C ARG A 99 0.91 13.30 7.86
N ASP A 100 1.42 13.54 9.06
CA ASP A 100 1.33 14.84 9.72
C ASP A 100 2.69 15.36 10.20
N SER A 101 2.79 16.67 10.34
CA SER A 101 4.04 17.34 10.70
C SER A 101 4.53 17.02 12.12
N ALA A 102 3.63 16.77 13.06
CA ALA A 102 4.00 16.44 14.44
C ALA A 102 4.63 15.05 14.51
N SER A 103 4.04 14.08 13.80
CA SER A 103 4.58 12.73 13.65
C SER A 103 5.90 12.74 12.89
N LEU A 104 6.04 13.59 11.85
CA LEU A 104 7.29 13.73 11.11
C LEU A 104 8.41 14.28 12.01
N ALA A 105 8.13 15.34 12.80
CA ALA A 105 9.06 15.89 13.76
C ALA A 105 9.42 14.88 14.87
N PHE A 106 8.48 14.04 15.29
CA PHE A 106 8.70 13.00 16.28
C PHE A 106 9.69 11.93 15.79
N VAL A 107 9.52 11.43 14.57
CA VAL A 107 10.40 10.39 14.01
C VAL A 107 11.76 10.96 13.59
N ALA A 108 11.82 12.21 13.10
CA ALA A 108 13.06 12.88 12.76
C ALA A 108 13.99 13.03 13.97
N LYS A 109 13.47 13.41 15.14
CA LYS A 109 14.23 13.45 16.41
C LYS A 109 14.76 12.08 16.85
N ARG A 110 14.31 11.00 16.23
CA ARG A 110 14.69 9.62 16.52
C ARG A 110 15.45 8.95 15.37
N GLY A 111 16.08 9.76 14.50
CA GLY A 111 17.01 9.28 13.48
C GLY A 111 16.34 8.77 12.21
N PHE A 112 15.05 9.02 12.00
CA PHE A 112 14.43 8.83 10.69
C PHE A 112 14.66 10.03 9.80
N THR A 113 14.94 9.76 8.53
CA THR A 113 15.07 10.78 7.49
C THR A 113 13.95 10.62 6.47
N GLU A 114 13.42 11.73 5.98
CA GLU A 114 12.50 11.72 4.84
C GLU A 114 13.30 11.36 3.57
N VAL A 115 12.89 10.32 2.87
CA VAL A 115 13.58 9.83 1.68
C VAL A 115 12.82 10.16 0.40
N THR A 116 11.50 10.29 0.47
CA THR A 116 10.63 10.72 -0.63
C THR A 116 9.25 11.10 -0.09
N ARG A 117 8.36 11.52 -0.98
CA ARG A 117 6.93 11.70 -0.69
C ARG A 117 6.08 10.86 -1.62
N GLU A 118 4.96 10.40 -1.10
CA GLU A 118 3.88 9.86 -1.89
C GLU A 118 2.85 10.97 -2.15
N VAL A 119 2.42 11.07 -3.39
CA VAL A 119 1.30 11.91 -3.81
C VAL A 119 0.07 11.04 -3.82
N ASN A 120 -0.86 11.35 -2.93
CA ASN A 120 -2.16 10.71 -2.90
C ASN A 120 -3.14 11.50 -3.78
N VAL A 121 -4.01 10.79 -4.47
CA VAL A 121 -5.04 11.39 -5.31
C VAL A 121 -6.37 10.66 -5.12
N LEU A 122 -7.47 11.38 -5.28
CA LEU A 122 -8.83 10.86 -5.17
C LEU A 122 -9.63 11.22 -6.41
N ARG A 123 -10.47 10.32 -6.87
CA ARG A 123 -11.51 10.56 -7.87
C ARG A 123 -12.87 10.19 -7.31
N GLU A 124 -13.82 11.10 -7.38
CA GLU A 124 -15.26 10.83 -7.26
C GLU A 124 -15.78 10.24 -8.56
N LEU A 125 -16.52 9.15 -8.46
CA LEU A 125 -17.04 8.42 -9.61
C LEU A 125 -18.46 8.89 -9.95
N GLN A 126 -18.76 8.94 -11.25
CA GLN A 126 -20.08 9.27 -11.74
C GLN A 126 -20.66 8.12 -12.58
N PRO A 127 -22.00 7.95 -12.61
CA PRO A 127 -22.62 6.98 -13.50
C PRO A 127 -22.15 7.19 -14.96
N GLY A 128 -21.70 6.13 -15.59
CA GLY A 128 -21.18 6.16 -16.95
C GLY A 128 -19.67 6.41 -17.08
N ASP A 129 -18.97 6.67 -15.97
CA ASP A 129 -17.53 6.80 -15.97
C ASP A 129 -16.82 5.50 -16.39
N GLY A 130 -15.66 5.67 -17.03
CA GLY A 130 -14.79 4.59 -17.46
C GLY A 130 -15.27 3.87 -18.72
N GLU A 131 -14.38 3.08 -19.27
CA GLU A 131 -14.63 2.23 -20.45
C GLU A 131 -13.71 1.01 -20.40
N ILE A 132 -14.09 -0.06 -21.08
CA ILE A 132 -13.23 -1.24 -21.29
C ILE A 132 -12.79 -1.22 -22.76
N ALA A 133 -11.50 -0.93 -22.98
CA ALA A 133 -10.91 -0.91 -24.30
C ALA A 133 -10.62 -2.33 -24.79
N ALA A 134 -10.55 -2.52 -26.11
CA ALA A 134 -10.11 -3.76 -26.71
C ALA A 134 -8.71 -4.16 -26.17
N GLY A 135 -8.50 -5.45 -25.89
CA GLY A 135 -7.28 -5.97 -25.31
C GLY A 135 -7.15 -5.80 -23.79
N ILE A 136 -8.16 -5.24 -23.12
CA ILE A 136 -8.26 -5.22 -21.65
C ILE A 136 -9.31 -6.23 -21.20
N SER A 137 -8.95 -7.09 -20.25
CA SER A 137 -9.85 -8.08 -19.64
C SER A 137 -9.62 -8.16 -18.14
N GLU A 138 -10.59 -8.75 -17.43
CA GLU A 138 -10.38 -9.09 -16.02
C GLU A 138 -9.28 -10.14 -15.87
N LEU A 139 -8.57 -10.06 -14.75
CA LEU A 139 -7.55 -11.03 -14.37
C LEU A 139 -8.18 -12.42 -14.16
N ARG A 140 -7.53 -13.43 -14.71
CA ARG A 140 -7.85 -14.85 -14.51
C ARG A 140 -6.61 -15.61 -14.08
N ASP A 141 -6.79 -16.81 -13.58
CA ASP A 141 -5.70 -17.65 -13.07
C ASP A 141 -4.62 -17.94 -14.13
N ASP A 142 -5.02 -18.08 -15.39
CA ASP A 142 -4.10 -18.30 -16.51
C ASP A 142 -3.21 -17.10 -16.82
N HIS A 143 -3.55 -15.90 -16.33
CA HIS A 143 -2.73 -14.69 -16.46
C HIS A 143 -1.70 -14.52 -15.34
N LEU A 144 -1.84 -15.20 -14.18
CA LEU A 144 -1.07 -14.92 -12.97
C LEU A 144 0.44 -15.04 -13.18
N ARG A 145 0.90 -16.03 -13.97
CA ARG A 145 2.32 -16.16 -14.27
C ARG A 145 2.88 -14.95 -15.05
N GLY A 146 2.15 -14.51 -16.07
CA GLY A 146 2.51 -13.33 -16.85
C GLY A 146 2.47 -12.03 -16.04
N VAL A 147 1.52 -11.91 -15.11
CA VAL A 147 1.46 -10.78 -14.18
C VAL A 147 2.67 -10.78 -13.25
N TYR A 148 3.05 -11.92 -12.69
CA TYR A 148 4.25 -12.01 -11.86
C TYR A 148 5.53 -11.59 -12.62
N GLU A 149 5.71 -12.07 -13.85
CA GLU A 149 6.84 -11.67 -14.69
C GLU A 149 6.86 -10.16 -14.95
N LEU A 150 5.68 -9.55 -15.14
CA LEU A 150 5.54 -8.10 -15.25
C LEU A 150 5.89 -7.39 -13.93
N CYS A 151 5.53 -7.95 -12.78
CA CYS A 151 5.91 -7.43 -11.47
C CYS A 151 7.43 -7.47 -11.26
N VAL A 152 8.08 -8.58 -11.60
CA VAL A 152 9.55 -8.71 -11.54
C VAL A 152 10.23 -7.64 -12.39
N GLU A 153 9.70 -7.35 -13.59
CA GLU A 153 10.23 -6.31 -14.48
C GLU A 153 10.06 -4.89 -13.90
N THR A 154 8.93 -4.61 -13.23
CA THR A 154 8.50 -3.24 -12.96
C THR A 154 8.68 -2.79 -11.51
N ILE A 155 8.63 -3.69 -10.53
CA ILE A 155 8.77 -3.35 -9.11
C ILE A 155 10.08 -2.59 -8.79
N PRO A 156 11.24 -2.94 -9.36
CA PRO A 156 12.48 -2.18 -9.11
C PRO A 156 12.41 -0.70 -9.47
N GLU A 157 11.47 -0.31 -10.34
CA GLU A 157 11.29 1.08 -10.78
C GLU A 157 10.29 1.86 -9.91
N ILE A 158 9.45 1.17 -9.13
CA ILE A 158 8.36 1.78 -8.37
C ILE A 158 8.84 2.43 -7.09
N HIS A 159 9.82 1.84 -6.43
CA HIS A 159 10.32 2.25 -5.12
C HIS A 159 11.52 3.19 -5.17
N VAL A 160 11.68 3.97 -6.24
CA VAL A 160 12.72 5.00 -6.30
C VAL A 160 12.36 6.15 -5.33
N PRO A 161 13.26 6.58 -4.43
CA PRO A 161 14.67 6.18 -4.29
C PRO A 161 14.95 4.90 -3.47
N LEU A 162 13.93 4.20 -2.99
CA LEU A 162 14.09 2.97 -2.23
C LEU A 162 13.97 1.78 -3.20
N PRO A 163 15.08 1.10 -3.55
CA PRO A 163 15.05 -0.01 -4.49
C PRO A 163 14.20 -1.16 -3.95
N GLY A 164 13.37 -1.73 -4.82
CA GLY A 164 12.48 -2.84 -4.49
C GLY A 164 12.71 -4.04 -5.40
N GLU A 165 12.30 -5.19 -4.93
CA GLU A 165 12.30 -6.44 -5.67
C GLU A 165 10.98 -7.20 -5.48
N ALA A 166 10.58 -7.96 -6.46
CA ALA A 166 9.42 -8.84 -6.34
C ALA A 166 9.76 -9.99 -5.38
N PRO A 167 8.83 -10.39 -4.48
CA PRO A 167 9.03 -11.58 -3.66
C PRO A 167 9.05 -12.85 -4.55
N PRO A 168 9.47 -14.02 -4.01
CA PRO A 168 9.34 -15.29 -4.70
C PRO A 168 7.91 -15.53 -5.19
N TYR A 169 7.77 -16.28 -6.32
CA TYR A 169 6.48 -16.46 -6.99
C TYR A 169 5.38 -16.99 -6.06
N ASP A 170 5.69 -17.99 -5.24
CA ASP A 170 4.70 -18.63 -4.36
C ASP A 170 4.21 -17.65 -3.27
N GLU A 171 5.10 -16.85 -2.69
CA GLU A 171 4.76 -15.80 -1.72
C GLU A 171 3.91 -14.69 -2.38
N TRP A 172 4.29 -14.29 -3.60
CA TRP A 172 3.53 -13.32 -4.38
C TRP A 172 2.13 -13.85 -4.71
N LEU A 173 2.03 -15.12 -5.17
CA LEU A 173 0.79 -15.76 -5.57
C LEU A 173 -0.18 -15.92 -4.40
N GLU A 174 0.32 -16.33 -3.23
CA GLU A 174 -0.47 -16.42 -2.02
C GLU A 174 -1.08 -15.07 -1.66
N LYS A 175 -0.27 -14.03 -1.61
CA LYS A 175 -0.72 -12.66 -1.35
C LYS A 175 -1.73 -12.19 -2.40
N GLU A 176 -1.47 -12.47 -3.67
CA GLU A 176 -2.33 -12.08 -4.79
C GLU A 176 -3.73 -12.70 -4.69
N LYS A 177 -3.83 -13.97 -4.29
CA LYS A 177 -5.09 -14.70 -4.15
C LYS A 177 -5.90 -14.33 -2.91
N HIS A 178 -5.23 -13.93 -1.83
CA HIS A 178 -5.91 -13.58 -0.56
C HIS A 178 -6.43 -12.15 -0.50
N GLN A 179 -6.00 -11.27 -1.41
CA GLN A 179 -6.49 -9.90 -1.43
C GLN A 179 -7.83 -9.82 -2.16
N ALA A 180 -8.91 -9.57 -1.41
CA ALA A 180 -10.26 -9.35 -1.94
C ALA A 180 -10.29 -8.10 -2.84
N SER A 181 -10.12 -8.31 -4.16
CA SER A 181 -10.05 -7.21 -5.12
C SER A 181 -10.18 -7.73 -6.55
N VAL A 182 -10.44 -6.82 -7.48
CA VAL A 182 -10.45 -7.11 -8.90
C VAL A 182 -9.13 -6.71 -9.56
N GLY A 183 -8.63 -7.55 -10.45
CA GLY A 183 -7.49 -7.25 -11.31
C GLY A 183 -7.89 -7.12 -12.78
N PHE A 184 -7.14 -6.35 -13.53
CA PHE A 184 -7.27 -6.19 -14.99
C PHE A 184 -5.92 -6.40 -15.66
N VAL A 185 -5.94 -7.03 -16.83
CA VAL A 185 -4.75 -7.25 -17.67
C VAL A 185 -4.94 -6.65 -19.05
N ALA A 186 -3.85 -6.14 -19.60
CA ALA A 186 -3.73 -5.82 -21.02
C ALA A 186 -2.99 -6.99 -21.70
N LEU A 187 -3.56 -7.51 -22.78
CA LEU A 187 -3.00 -8.63 -23.54
C LEU A 187 -2.54 -8.16 -24.93
N ASP A 188 -1.41 -8.66 -25.37
CA ASP A 188 -0.89 -8.53 -26.74
C ASP A 188 -0.47 -9.93 -27.18
N ASP A 189 -1.08 -10.46 -28.25
CA ASP A 189 -0.90 -11.84 -28.73
C ASP A 189 -0.97 -12.90 -27.61
N GLY A 190 -1.94 -12.74 -26.68
CA GLY A 190 -2.14 -13.64 -25.56
C GLY A 190 -1.17 -13.46 -24.40
N SER A 191 -0.17 -12.61 -24.53
CA SER A 191 0.82 -12.32 -23.48
C SER A 191 0.36 -11.14 -22.61
N VAL A 192 0.60 -11.20 -21.29
CA VAL A 192 0.34 -10.10 -20.36
C VAL A 192 1.38 -9.00 -20.59
N VAL A 193 0.91 -7.83 -21.02
CA VAL A 193 1.76 -6.64 -21.26
C VAL A 193 1.43 -5.48 -20.34
N GLY A 194 0.31 -5.57 -19.61
CA GLY A 194 -0.07 -4.61 -18.59
C GLY A 194 -0.94 -5.25 -17.52
N TYR A 195 -0.93 -4.67 -16.33
CA TYR A 195 -1.69 -5.12 -15.16
C TYR A 195 -2.10 -3.94 -14.31
N ALA A 196 -3.30 -4.00 -13.74
CA ALA A 196 -3.78 -3.06 -12.74
C ALA A 196 -4.73 -3.75 -11.77
N ARG A 197 -4.68 -3.35 -10.49
CA ARG A 197 -5.47 -3.96 -9.42
C ARG A 197 -6.19 -2.89 -8.58
N LEU A 198 -7.36 -3.25 -8.04
CA LEU A 198 -8.08 -2.51 -7.01
C LEU A 198 -8.10 -3.31 -5.71
N TYR A 199 -8.04 -2.62 -4.59
CA TYR A 199 -8.16 -3.16 -3.25
C TYR A 199 -9.34 -2.52 -2.51
N GLU A 200 -9.96 -3.29 -1.64
CA GLU A 200 -10.91 -2.75 -0.68
C GLU A 200 -10.19 -1.94 0.40
N THR A 201 -10.82 -0.85 0.82
CA THR A 201 -10.32 -0.01 1.93
C THR A 201 -11.02 -0.29 3.25
N GLY A 202 -11.99 -1.23 3.25
CA GLY A 202 -12.94 -1.42 4.35
C GLY A 202 -14.04 -0.36 4.41
N LEU A 203 -13.94 0.72 3.65
CA LEU A 203 -15.02 1.70 3.47
C LEU A 203 -15.92 1.27 2.31
N PRO A 204 -17.25 1.14 2.52
CA PRO A 204 -18.16 0.52 1.54
C PRO A 204 -18.30 1.31 0.23
N HIS A 205 -17.83 2.55 0.20
CA HIS A 205 -17.95 3.45 -0.95
C HIS A 205 -16.62 3.68 -1.68
N ARG A 206 -15.48 3.16 -1.16
CA ARG A 206 -14.13 3.51 -1.62
C ARG A 206 -13.28 2.29 -1.93
N LEU A 207 -12.59 2.32 -3.06
CA LEU A 207 -11.51 1.39 -3.41
C LEU A 207 -10.19 2.14 -3.57
N GLU A 208 -9.09 1.40 -3.42
CA GLU A 208 -7.72 1.89 -3.61
C GLU A 208 -7.09 1.22 -4.84
N HIS A 209 -6.42 2.00 -5.69
CA HIS A 209 -5.58 1.46 -6.73
C HIS A 209 -4.33 0.81 -6.12
N GLY A 210 -4.14 -0.44 -6.45
CA GLY A 210 -2.86 -1.11 -6.23
C GLY A 210 -1.88 -0.84 -7.39
N LEU A 211 -1.01 -1.81 -7.63
CA LEU A 211 -0.05 -1.74 -8.72
C LEU A 211 -0.75 -1.51 -10.06
N THR A 212 -0.27 -0.51 -10.80
CA THR A 212 -0.54 -0.34 -12.24
C THR A 212 0.79 -0.40 -12.98
N ALA A 213 1.00 -1.45 -13.75
CA ALA A 213 2.25 -1.71 -14.44
C ALA A 213 2.04 -1.98 -15.93
N VAL A 214 3.02 -1.58 -16.75
CA VAL A 214 3.05 -1.85 -18.19
C VAL A 214 4.48 -2.24 -18.56
N ARG A 215 4.63 -3.35 -19.31
CA ARG A 215 5.94 -3.79 -19.83
C ARG A 215 6.65 -2.65 -20.53
N ARG A 216 7.96 -2.53 -20.33
CA ARG A 216 8.78 -1.44 -20.91
C ARG A 216 8.59 -1.30 -22.42
N SER A 217 8.55 -2.42 -23.15
CA SER A 217 8.33 -2.48 -24.59
C SER A 217 6.96 -1.98 -25.06
N HIS A 218 5.98 -1.88 -24.15
CA HIS A 218 4.59 -1.51 -24.46
C HIS A 218 4.16 -0.17 -23.83
N ARG A 219 5.08 0.54 -23.20
CA ARG A 219 4.82 1.86 -22.61
C ARG A 219 4.52 2.91 -23.68
N ARG A 220 3.87 4.00 -23.25
CA ARG A 220 3.47 5.15 -24.10
C ARG A 220 2.47 4.80 -25.22
N ARG A 221 1.80 3.64 -25.11
CA ARG A 221 0.71 3.21 -26.01
C ARG A 221 -0.69 3.39 -25.39
N GLY A 222 -0.81 4.11 -24.26
CA GLY A 222 -2.10 4.35 -23.59
C GLY A 222 -2.57 3.23 -22.64
N LEU A 223 -1.84 2.11 -22.51
CA LEU A 223 -2.28 0.93 -21.77
C LEU A 223 -2.58 1.22 -20.29
N ALA A 224 -1.74 2.01 -19.59
CA ALA A 224 -2.01 2.38 -18.21
C ALA A 224 -3.33 3.17 -18.07
N THR A 225 -3.63 4.05 -19.02
CA THR A 225 -4.91 4.78 -19.06
C THR A 225 -6.07 3.84 -19.32
N ALA A 226 -5.93 2.90 -20.26
CA ALA A 226 -6.95 1.92 -20.59
C ALA A 226 -7.28 0.99 -19.39
N LEU A 227 -6.24 0.50 -18.70
CA LEU A 227 -6.38 -0.30 -17.49
C LEU A 227 -7.12 0.47 -16.38
N LYS A 228 -6.74 1.72 -16.11
CA LYS A 228 -7.43 2.54 -15.10
C LYS A 228 -8.88 2.87 -15.50
N LYS A 229 -9.18 3.08 -16.77
CA LYS A 229 -10.56 3.24 -17.25
C LYS A 229 -11.40 1.99 -17.03
N ALA A 230 -10.84 0.78 -17.24
CA ALA A 230 -11.51 -0.46 -16.94
C ALA A 230 -11.80 -0.62 -15.44
N GLN A 231 -10.85 -0.26 -14.59
CA GLN A 231 -11.03 -0.23 -13.13
C GLN A 231 -12.14 0.74 -12.70
N ILE A 232 -12.15 1.97 -13.27
CA ILE A 232 -13.20 2.98 -13.04
C ILE A 232 -14.57 2.42 -13.45
N ARG A 233 -14.68 1.83 -14.65
CA ARG A 233 -15.92 1.24 -15.14
C ARG A 233 -16.44 0.14 -14.23
N TRP A 234 -15.55 -0.74 -13.78
CA TRP A 234 -15.90 -1.82 -12.88
C TRP A 234 -16.36 -1.28 -11.51
N ALA A 235 -15.64 -0.33 -10.93
CA ALA A 235 -15.96 0.28 -9.64
C ALA A 235 -17.36 0.95 -9.67
N VAL A 236 -17.67 1.71 -10.73
CA VAL A 236 -19.01 2.29 -10.94
C VAL A 236 -20.08 1.21 -11.05
N GLY A 237 -19.83 0.16 -11.84
CA GLY A 237 -20.76 -0.96 -12.02
C GLY A 237 -20.99 -1.77 -10.73
N SER A 238 -20.02 -1.76 -9.81
CA SER A 238 -20.07 -2.43 -8.51
C SER A 238 -20.59 -1.52 -7.38
N GLY A 239 -20.99 -0.27 -7.68
CA GLY A 239 -21.63 0.63 -6.73
C GLY A 239 -20.68 1.48 -5.89
N TYR A 240 -19.38 1.46 -6.17
CA TYR A 240 -18.41 2.34 -5.51
C TYR A 240 -18.52 3.77 -6.05
N SER A 241 -18.29 4.75 -5.18
CA SER A 241 -18.35 6.17 -5.53
C SER A 241 -17.00 6.90 -5.46
N GLU A 242 -15.94 6.24 -4.96
CA GLU A 242 -14.63 6.84 -4.84
C GLU A 242 -13.49 5.87 -5.17
N LEU A 243 -12.47 6.39 -5.84
CA LEU A 243 -11.20 5.72 -6.05
C LEU A 243 -10.06 6.59 -5.53
N VAL A 244 -9.18 6.00 -4.71
CA VAL A 244 -7.92 6.62 -4.27
C VAL A 244 -6.73 5.94 -4.93
N SER A 245 -5.65 6.68 -5.11
CA SER A 245 -4.38 6.16 -5.63
C SER A 245 -3.23 6.89 -4.96
N ASP A 246 -2.15 6.17 -4.70
CA ASP A 246 -0.88 6.74 -4.30
C ASP A 246 0.18 6.56 -5.40
N MET A 247 1.17 7.42 -5.40
CA MET A 247 2.34 7.31 -6.26
C MET A 247 3.53 8.06 -5.67
N VAL A 248 4.72 7.59 -5.95
CA VAL A 248 5.94 8.32 -5.59
C VAL A 248 5.98 9.67 -6.33
N GLU A 249 6.37 10.74 -5.65
CA GLU A 249 6.38 12.11 -6.17
C GLU A 249 7.09 12.26 -7.53
N GLY A 250 8.15 11.48 -7.76
CA GLY A 250 8.90 11.44 -9.03
C GLY A 250 8.18 10.76 -10.20
N ASN A 251 7.03 10.09 -10.01
CA ASN A 251 6.32 9.36 -11.05
C ASN A 251 5.45 10.30 -11.92
N ALA A 252 6.10 11.15 -12.72
CA ALA A 252 5.42 12.10 -13.59
C ALA A 252 4.48 11.44 -14.62
N ALA A 253 4.82 10.22 -15.08
CA ALA A 253 4.00 9.50 -16.05
C ALA A 253 2.65 9.08 -15.43
N MET A 254 2.64 8.52 -14.24
CA MET A 254 1.39 8.14 -13.54
C MET A 254 0.61 9.36 -13.09
N ARG A 255 1.29 10.44 -12.67
CA ARG A 255 0.64 11.72 -12.37
C ARG A 255 -0.17 12.21 -13.56
N ALA A 256 0.43 12.27 -14.75
CA ALA A 256 -0.26 12.71 -15.96
C ALA A 256 -1.43 11.78 -16.37
N VAL A 257 -1.36 10.49 -16.06
CA VAL A 257 -2.49 9.56 -16.26
C VAL A 257 -3.62 9.90 -15.29
N ASN A 258 -3.33 10.07 -14.00
CA ASN A 258 -4.33 10.38 -12.98
C ASN A 258 -5.00 11.73 -13.23
N GLU A 259 -4.23 12.79 -13.57
CA GLU A 259 -4.77 14.12 -13.90
C GLU A 259 -5.74 14.06 -15.08
N ARG A 260 -5.36 13.37 -16.19
CA ARG A 260 -6.26 13.18 -17.35
C ARG A 260 -7.52 12.39 -17.03
N LEU A 261 -7.48 11.52 -16.03
CA LEU A 261 -8.62 10.76 -15.54
C LEU A 261 -9.41 11.50 -14.45
N GLY A 262 -9.12 12.77 -14.17
CA GLY A 262 -9.88 13.61 -13.25
C GLY A 262 -9.61 13.33 -11.76
N TYR A 263 -8.49 12.71 -11.41
CA TYR A 263 -8.08 12.60 -10.02
C TYR A 263 -7.60 13.95 -9.49
N ARG A 264 -8.04 14.32 -8.30
CA ARG A 264 -7.59 15.52 -7.58
C ARG A 264 -6.57 15.16 -6.50
N PRO A 265 -5.58 16.02 -6.22
CA PRO A 265 -4.59 15.75 -5.21
C PRO A 265 -5.19 15.75 -3.80
N LEU A 266 -4.66 14.89 -2.93
CA LEU A 266 -4.82 14.86 -1.49
C LEU A 266 -3.51 15.32 -0.82
N PRO A 267 -3.50 15.58 0.50
CA PRO A 267 -2.28 15.88 1.23
C PRO A 267 -1.21 14.80 1.01
N PRO A 268 0.04 15.20 0.74
CA PRO A 268 1.12 14.25 0.50
C PRO A 268 1.51 13.52 1.80
N VAL A 269 2.06 12.31 1.65
CA VAL A 269 2.54 11.48 2.74
C VAL A 269 4.06 11.38 2.66
N ALA A 270 4.77 11.74 3.74
CA ALA A 270 6.20 11.57 3.80
C ALA A 270 6.56 10.08 3.97
N VAL A 271 7.51 9.62 3.17
CA VAL A 271 8.15 8.30 3.34
C VAL A 271 9.45 8.52 4.09
N VAL A 272 9.58 7.89 5.24
CA VAL A 272 10.75 8.02 6.11
C VAL A 272 11.47 6.69 6.25
N SER A 273 12.79 6.73 6.44
CA SER A 273 13.59 5.53 6.67
C SER A 273 14.64 5.79 7.76
N ALA A 274 15.00 4.73 8.48
CA ALA A 274 16.10 4.72 9.43
C ALA A 274 16.85 3.40 9.39
N VAL A 275 18.16 3.46 9.59
CA VAL A 275 18.98 2.27 9.90
C VAL A 275 18.66 1.82 11.32
N VAL A 276 18.54 0.52 11.53
CA VAL A 276 18.37 -0.09 12.85
C VAL A 276 19.70 -0.70 13.27
N SER A 277 20.52 0.12 13.91
CA SER A 277 21.79 -0.28 14.51
C SER A 277 21.57 -1.00 15.86
#